data_10389291e661141183495c81f9efaeed
#
_entry.id   10389291e661141183495c81f9efaeed
#
_cell.length_a   1.000
_cell.length_b   1.000
_cell.length_c   1.000
_cell.angle_alpha   90.00
_cell.angle_beta   90.00
_cell.angle_gamma   90.00
#
_symmetry.space_group_name_H-M   'P 1'
#
loop_
_entity.id
_entity.type
_entity.pdbx_description
1 polymer ?
#
loop_
_entity_poly.entity_id
_entity_poly.type
_entity_poly.pdbx_seq_one_letter_code
_entity_poly.pdbx_strand_id
1 'polypeptide(L)'
;MYGELVHETIEDIHRAVLRGEADRVTPSVIYGWMMANYISLSDKENSWLPEAKLKQAFSEIRGYVDFRKGNWDDALAAECPLELVKDDYILNGTIDLLSGDGDQVRVIDFKTGKKPPMDSPLMEKYLSQLEVYAYLVETKLGRSVERLVLYFTSDGKDPCVVFPMSKERVEKRIEEFDKTSRRILARDFARRCERKKNELPTACRFCDFRKYCGR
;
A
#
# COMPACT_ATOMS: atom_id res chain seq x y z
N MET A 1 -1.11 -6.54 -11.81
CA MET A 1 0.04 -7.46 -12.07
C MET A 1 1.43 -6.89 -11.76
N TYR A 2 2.00 -5.81 -12.40
CA TYR A 2 3.39 -5.38 -12.12
C TYR A 2 3.61 -4.98 -10.64
N GLY A 3 2.76 -4.15 -10.09
CA GLY A 3 2.83 -3.76 -8.68
C GLY A 3 2.72 -4.95 -7.73
N GLU A 4 1.75 -5.83 -7.95
CA GLU A 4 1.56 -7.05 -7.17
C GLU A 4 2.79 -7.96 -7.22
N LEU A 5 3.40 -8.15 -8.39
CA LEU A 5 4.62 -8.96 -8.53
C LEU A 5 5.77 -8.45 -7.62
N VAL A 6 5.96 -7.12 -7.58
CA VAL A 6 6.99 -6.51 -6.73
C VAL A 6 6.62 -6.68 -5.26
N HIS A 7 5.36 -6.40 -4.88
CA HIS A 7 4.87 -6.53 -3.51
C HIS A 7 4.97 -7.98 -3.00
N GLU A 8 4.39 -8.95 -3.72
CA GLU A 8 4.42 -10.37 -3.31
C GLU A 8 5.86 -10.90 -3.17
N THR A 9 6.79 -10.44 -4.03
CA THR A 9 8.19 -10.86 -3.91
C THR A 9 8.90 -10.22 -2.71
N ILE A 10 8.61 -8.95 -2.40
CA ILE A 10 9.12 -8.30 -1.18
C ILE A 10 8.51 -8.96 0.08
N GLU A 11 7.24 -9.35 0.02
CA GLU A 11 6.60 -10.14 1.07
C GLU A 11 7.32 -11.46 1.33
N ASP A 12 7.63 -12.24 0.27
CA ASP A 12 8.37 -13.50 0.40
C ASP A 12 9.73 -13.31 1.06
N ILE A 13 10.43 -12.21 0.73
CA ILE A 13 11.68 -11.83 1.40
C ILE A 13 11.44 -11.64 2.90
N HIS A 14 10.45 -10.83 3.28
CA HIS A 14 10.15 -10.58 4.68
C HIS A 14 9.65 -11.82 5.42
N ARG A 15 8.88 -12.66 4.76
CA ARG A 15 8.45 -13.95 5.33
C ARG A 15 9.64 -14.87 5.63
N ALA A 16 10.64 -14.90 4.74
CA ALA A 16 11.87 -15.67 4.99
C ALA A 16 12.65 -15.08 6.18
N VAL A 17 12.80 -13.77 6.22
CA VAL A 17 13.46 -13.06 7.33
C VAL A 17 12.78 -13.35 8.67
N LEU A 18 11.45 -13.22 8.73
CA LEU A 18 10.67 -13.45 9.95
C LEU A 18 10.72 -14.90 10.44
N ARG A 19 11.04 -15.86 9.55
CA ARG A 19 11.33 -17.25 9.93
C ARG A 19 12.78 -17.50 10.35
N GLY A 20 13.61 -16.47 10.40
CA GLY A 20 15.03 -16.60 10.72
C GLY A 20 15.90 -17.11 9.55
N GLU A 21 15.37 -17.02 8.32
CA GLU A 21 16.01 -17.52 7.09
C GLU A 21 16.63 -16.35 6.27
N ALA A 22 17.11 -15.29 6.92
CA ALA A 22 17.65 -14.11 6.24
C ALA A 22 18.86 -14.41 5.34
N ASP A 23 19.61 -15.45 5.65
CA ASP A 23 20.74 -15.97 4.84
C ASP A 23 20.29 -16.51 3.48
N ARG A 24 19.02 -16.89 3.32
CA ARG A 24 18.42 -17.32 2.06
C ARG A 24 18.08 -16.17 1.12
N VAL A 25 18.09 -14.91 1.58
CA VAL A 25 17.79 -13.73 0.76
C VAL A 25 18.96 -13.44 -0.19
N THR A 26 19.14 -14.30 -1.17
CA THR A 26 20.17 -14.21 -2.20
C THR A 26 19.54 -13.85 -3.56
N PRO A 27 20.31 -13.26 -4.50
CA PRO A 27 19.80 -12.89 -5.82
C PRO A 27 19.12 -14.04 -6.56
N SER A 28 19.66 -15.24 -6.47
CA SER A 28 19.13 -16.44 -7.11
C SER A 28 17.79 -16.87 -6.52
N VAL A 29 17.67 -16.85 -5.19
CA VAL A 29 16.43 -17.22 -4.49
C VAL A 29 15.35 -16.17 -4.72
N ILE A 30 15.68 -14.88 -4.64
CA ILE A 30 14.76 -13.78 -4.95
C ILE A 30 14.22 -13.90 -6.37
N TYR A 31 15.09 -14.20 -7.34
CA TYR A 31 14.65 -14.43 -8.72
C TYR A 31 13.68 -15.61 -8.83
N GLY A 32 13.94 -16.68 -8.10
CA GLY A 32 13.05 -17.85 -8.03
C GLY A 32 11.67 -17.50 -7.49
N TRP A 33 11.61 -16.77 -6.37
CA TRP A 33 10.34 -16.28 -5.79
C TRP A 33 9.60 -15.35 -6.76
N MET A 34 10.30 -14.37 -7.34
CA MET A 34 9.70 -13.46 -8.32
C MET A 34 9.11 -14.22 -9.52
N MET A 35 9.79 -15.24 -10.04
CA MET A 35 9.29 -16.01 -11.18
C MET A 35 8.10 -16.89 -10.78
N ALA A 36 8.08 -17.45 -9.59
CA ALA A 36 6.92 -18.20 -9.07
C ALA A 36 5.69 -17.30 -8.94
N ASN A 37 5.85 -16.11 -8.34
CA ASN A 37 4.78 -15.11 -8.24
C ASN A 37 4.31 -14.64 -9.62
N TYR A 38 5.25 -14.40 -10.55
CA TYR A 38 4.90 -14.01 -11.91
C TYR A 38 4.03 -15.05 -12.61
N ILE A 39 4.37 -16.33 -12.50
CA ILE A 39 3.57 -17.42 -13.11
C ILE A 39 2.17 -17.44 -12.49
N SER A 40 2.08 -17.41 -11.15
CA SER A 40 0.80 -17.40 -10.43
C SER A 40 -0.08 -16.22 -10.82
N LEU A 41 0.48 -15.02 -10.86
CA LEU A 41 -0.24 -13.80 -11.25
C LEU A 41 -0.66 -13.82 -12.73
N SER A 42 0.20 -14.33 -13.61
CA SER A 42 -0.10 -14.43 -15.04
C SER A 42 -1.27 -15.36 -15.31
N ASP A 43 -1.33 -16.48 -14.61
CA ASP A 43 -2.44 -17.44 -14.70
C ASP A 43 -3.74 -16.83 -14.16
N LYS A 44 -3.67 -16.16 -13.00
CA LYS A 44 -4.81 -15.50 -12.34
C LYS A 44 -5.42 -14.39 -13.19
N GLU A 45 -4.58 -13.52 -13.76
CA GLU A 45 -5.03 -12.35 -14.52
C GLU A 45 -5.15 -12.60 -16.03
N ASN A 46 -4.76 -13.78 -16.50
CA ASN A 46 -4.64 -14.11 -17.94
C ASN A 46 -3.88 -13.01 -18.71
N SER A 47 -2.74 -12.58 -18.17
CA SER A 47 -1.96 -11.45 -18.67
C SER A 47 -0.48 -11.69 -18.45
N TRP A 48 0.37 -11.13 -19.32
CA TRP A 48 1.81 -11.32 -19.26
C TRP A 48 2.56 -10.00 -19.26
N LEU A 49 3.65 -9.95 -18.50
CA LEU A 49 4.59 -8.83 -18.54
C LEU A 49 5.67 -9.08 -19.58
N PRO A 50 6.05 -8.05 -20.36
CA PRO A 50 7.22 -8.14 -21.24
C PRO A 50 8.51 -8.37 -20.43
N GLU A 51 9.50 -9.02 -21.02
CA GLU A 51 10.78 -9.32 -20.37
C GLU A 51 11.46 -8.08 -19.76
N ALA A 52 11.36 -6.94 -20.44
CA ALA A 52 11.90 -5.68 -19.92
C ALA A 52 11.26 -5.27 -18.57
N LYS A 53 9.96 -5.56 -18.39
CA LYS A 53 9.26 -5.31 -17.12
C LYS A 53 9.64 -6.29 -16.02
N LEU A 54 9.91 -7.54 -16.36
CA LEU A 54 10.44 -8.53 -15.41
C LEU A 54 11.85 -8.14 -14.95
N LYS A 55 12.71 -7.72 -15.85
CA LYS A 55 14.04 -7.18 -15.50
C LYS A 55 13.96 -5.95 -14.62
N GLN A 56 13.02 -5.04 -14.92
CA GLN A 56 12.77 -3.86 -14.10
C GLN A 56 12.31 -4.26 -12.69
N ALA A 57 11.32 -5.15 -12.56
CA ALA A 57 10.83 -5.64 -11.27
C ALA A 57 11.95 -6.26 -10.45
N PHE A 58 12.76 -7.13 -11.05
CA PHE A 58 13.91 -7.74 -10.36
C PHE A 58 14.93 -6.71 -9.89
N SER A 59 15.22 -5.69 -10.71
CA SER A 59 16.12 -4.60 -10.34
C SER A 59 15.57 -3.77 -9.17
N GLU A 60 14.28 -3.47 -9.13
CA GLU A 60 13.62 -2.73 -8.04
C GLU A 60 13.67 -3.55 -6.74
N ILE A 61 13.32 -4.83 -6.78
CA ILE A 61 13.37 -5.73 -5.62
C ILE A 61 14.81 -5.85 -5.10
N ARG A 62 15.79 -6.00 -5.99
CA ARG A 62 17.21 -6.01 -5.61
C ARG A 62 17.62 -4.69 -4.96
N GLY A 63 17.19 -3.56 -5.54
CA GLY A 63 17.44 -2.24 -4.94
C GLY A 63 16.90 -2.12 -3.52
N TYR A 64 15.74 -2.71 -3.23
CA TYR A 64 15.21 -2.78 -1.88
C TYR A 64 16.11 -3.60 -0.94
N VAL A 65 16.53 -4.79 -1.36
CA VAL A 65 17.41 -5.65 -0.55
C VAL A 65 18.74 -4.95 -0.28
N ASP A 66 19.32 -4.31 -1.30
CA ASP A 66 20.56 -3.55 -1.15
C ASP A 66 20.39 -2.33 -0.22
N PHE A 67 19.22 -1.68 -0.24
CA PHE A 67 18.88 -0.60 0.69
C PHE A 67 18.83 -1.08 2.14
N ARG A 68 18.28 -2.27 2.39
CA ARG A 68 18.21 -2.88 3.73
C ARG A 68 19.61 -3.26 4.26
N LYS A 69 20.59 -3.50 3.40
CA LYS A 69 21.99 -3.87 3.76
C LYS A 69 22.09 -5.00 4.78
N GLY A 70 21.17 -5.96 4.72
CA GLY A 70 21.11 -7.06 5.68
C GLY A 70 20.53 -6.69 7.06
N ASN A 71 20.10 -5.45 7.26
CA ASN A 71 19.46 -5.03 8.51
C ASN A 71 17.95 -5.40 8.48
N TRP A 72 17.63 -6.57 8.99
CA TRP A 72 16.29 -7.14 9.01
C TRP A 72 15.67 -7.20 10.41
N ASP A 73 16.44 -6.90 11.46
CA ASP A 73 16.07 -7.15 12.86
C ASP A 73 14.85 -6.32 13.33
N ASP A 74 14.54 -5.25 12.62
CA ASP A 74 13.40 -4.39 12.91
C ASP A 74 12.09 -4.86 12.24
N ALA A 75 12.09 -5.90 11.41
CA ALA A 75 10.89 -6.43 10.78
C ALA A 75 10.05 -7.20 11.82
N LEU A 76 8.79 -6.79 12.01
CA LEU A 76 7.89 -7.38 12.99
C LEU A 76 6.78 -8.21 12.35
N ALA A 77 6.22 -7.74 11.25
CA ALA A 77 5.21 -8.44 10.46
C ALA A 77 5.22 -7.93 9.02
N ALA A 78 4.96 -8.82 8.06
CA ALA A 78 4.77 -8.51 6.65
C ALA A 78 3.39 -8.97 6.21
N GLU A 79 2.78 -8.22 5.28
CA GLU A 79 1.41 -8.47 4.79
C GLU A 79 0.45 -8.77 5.96
N CYS A 80 0.43 -7.84 6.91
CA CYS A 80 -0.35 -7.98 8.14
C CYS A 80 -1.81 -7.55 7.89
N PRO A 81 -2.77 -8.48 7.76
CA PRO A 81 -4.16 -8.12 7.61
C PRO A 81 -4.74 -7.70 8.96
N LEU A 82 -5.36 -6.53 8.99
CA LEU A 82 -6.05 -6.03 10.17
C LEU A 82 -7.50 -5.70 9.82
N GLU A 83 -8.39 -6.03 10.73
CA GLU A 83 -9.81 -5.79 10.61
C GLU A 83 -10.36 -5.20 11.92
N LEU A 84 -11.14 -4.15 11.79
CA LEU A 84 -11.86 -3.51 12.89
C LEU A 84 -13.34 -3.40 12.54
N VAL A 85 -14.19 -4.09 13.29
CA VAL A 85 -15.64 -3.95 13.19
C VAL A 85 -16.05 -2.66 13.88
N LYS A 86 -16.69 -1.75 13.16
CA LYS A 86 -17.34 -0.54 13.66
C LYS A 86 -18.86 -0.73 13.59
N ASP A 87 -19.61 0.17 14.19
CA ASP A 87 -21.08 0.04 14.29
C ASP A 87 -21.75 -0.15 12.94
N ASP A 88 -21.29 0.57 11.91
CA ASP A 88 -21.93 0.68 10.60
C ASP A 88 -21.13 0.03 9.46
N TYR A 89 -19.86 -0.36 9.68
CA TYR A 89 -19.01 -0.90 8.63
C TYR A 89 -17.82 -1.67 9.21
N ILE A 90 -17.12 -2.40 8.36
CA ILE A 90 -15.85 -3.04 8.70
C ILE A 90 -14.72 -2.24 8.05
N LEU A 91 -13.80 -1.74 8.88
CA LEU A 91 -12.57 -1.13 8.42
C LEU A 91 -11.49 -2.21 8.34
N ASN A 92 -11.00 -2.49 7.17
CA ASN A 92 -9.94 -3.46 6.95
C ASN A 92 -8.79 -2.87 6.13
N GLY A 93 -7.63 -3.46 6.28
CA GLY A 93 -6.44 -3.13 5.50
C GLY A 93 -5.35 -4.16 5.71
N THR A 94 -4.49 -4.30 4.74
CA THR A 94 -3.28 -5.13 4.84
C THR A 94 -2.08 -4.20 4.83
N ILE A 95 -1.25 -4.31 5.86
CA ILE A 95 -0.04 -3.50 6.02
C ILE A 95 1.12 -4.26 5.40
N ASP A 96 1.78 -3.67 4.41
CA ASP A 96 2.86 -4.33 3.69
C ASP A 96 4.00 -4.73 4.64
N LEU A 97 4.43 -3.82 5.52
CA LEU A 97 5.46 -4.10 6.52
C LEU A 97 5.24 -3.29 7.80
N LEU A 98 5.21 -3.97 8.92
CA LEU A 98 5.31 -3.38 10.25
C LEU A 98 6.74 -3.56 10.75
N SER A 99 7.42 -2.48 11.09
CA SER A 99 8.79 -2.51 11.59
C SER A 99 8.94 -1.69 12.87
N GLY A 100 9.92 -2.01 13.70
CA GLY A 100 10.18 -1.25 14.92
C GLY A 100 10.86 -2.06 16.00
N ASP A 101 10.82 -1.54 17.21
CA ASP A 101 11.36 -2.18 18.41
C ASP A 101 10.31 -2.09 19.53
N GLY A 102 9.92 -3.25 20.06
CA GLY A 102 8.95 -3.35 21.15
C GLY A 102 7.59 -2.75 20.80
N ASP A 103 7.17 -1.74 21.60
CA ASP A 103 5.85 -1.13 21.49
C ASP A 103 5.79 0.03 20.47
N GLN A 104 6.95 0.55 20.04
CA GLN A 104 7.04 1.61 19.05
C GLN A 104 7.29 1.04 17.67
N VAL A 105 6.37 1.34 16.74
CA VAL A 105 6.41 0.75 15.41
C VAL A 105 6.31 1.80 14.31
N ARG A 106 6.76 1.40 13.13
CA ARG A 106 6.62 2.12 11.87
C ARG A 106 5.74 1.32 10.94
N VAL A 107 4.81 1.99 10.32
CA VAL A 107 3.98 1.43 9.24
C VAL A 107 4.64 1.79 7.92
N ILE A 108 5.00 0.78 7.14
CA ILE A 108 5.66 0.94 5.85
C ILE A 108 4.75 0.38 4.76
N ASP A 109 4.57 1.16 3.70
CA ASP A 109 3.80 0.78 2.53
C ASP A 109 4.67 0.95 1.28
N PHE A 110 4.75 -0.09 0.46
CA PHE A 110 5.54 -0.10 -0.77
C PHE A 110 4.75 0.49 -1.93
N LYS A 111 5.39 1.32 -2.73
CA LYS A 111 4.82 1.89 -3.94
C LYS A 111 5.72 1.60 -5.14
N THR A 112 5.17 0.92 -6.13
CA THR A 112 5.85 0.75 -7.41
C THR A 112 5.73 2.02 -8.24
N GLY A 113 6.85 2.53 -8.70
CA GLY A 113 6.90 3.79 -9.45
C GLY A 113 7.74 4.86 -8.76
N LYS A 114 7.76 6.03 -9.38
CA LYS A 114 8.51 7.20 -8.87
C LYS A 114 7.69 7.95 -7.81
N LYS A 115 8.41 8.53 -6.89
CA LYS A 115 7.87 9.43 -5.87
C LYS A 115 7.13 10.62 -6.52
N PRO A 116 5.84 10.81 -6.24
CA PRO A 116 5.12 12.00 -6.72
C PRO A 116 5.55 13.24 -5.92
N PRO A 117 5.26 14.46 -6.42
CA PRO A 117 5.47 15.68 -5.65
C PRO A 117 4.79 15.64 -4.29
N MET A 118 5.44 16.21 -3.26
CA MET A 118 4.94 16.14 -1.87
C MET A 118 3.59 16.81 -1.68
N ASP A 119 3.28 17.84 -2.45
CA ASP A 119 2.02 18.59 -2.46
C ASP A 119 0.95 18.02 -3.42
N SER A 120 1.22 16.87 -4.04
CA SER A 120 0.32 16.28 -5.01
C SER A 120 -0.88 15.57 -4.33
N PRO A 121 -2.06 15.55 -4.99
CA PRO A 121 -3.21 14.77 -4.51
C PRO A 121 -2.91 13.27 -4.36
N LEU A 122 -1.96 12.76 -5.13
CA LEU A 122 -1.55 11.36 -5.05
C LEU A 122 -0.77 11.07 -3.76
N MET A 123 0.14 11.98 -3.37
CA MET A 123 0.87 11.86 -2.11
C MET A 123 -0.08 11.93 -0.90
N GLU A 124 -1.05 12.85 -0.94
CA GLU A 124 -2.08 12.94 0.11
C GLU A 124 -2.93 11.65 0.18
N LYS A 125 -3.24 11.04 -0.96
CA LYS A 125 -3.93 9.74 -1.00
C LYS A 125 -3.11 8.63 -0.33
N TYR A 126 -1.80 8.57 -0.59
CA TYR A 126 -0.92 7.59 0.04
C TYR A 126 -0.80 7.81 1.54
N LEU A 127 -0.63 9.09 1.97
CA LEU A 127 -0.60 9.42 3.39
C LEU A 127 -1.93 9.04 4.07
N SER A 128 -3.06 9.29 3.43
CA SER A 128 -4.38 8.90 3.93
C SER A 128 -4.50 7.39 4.16
N GLN A 129 -3.91 6.57 3.31
CA GLN A 129 -3.86 5.11 3.49
C GLN A 129 -3.05 4.73 4.73
N LEU A 130 -1.87 5.32 4.89
CA LEU A 130 -1.01 5.09 6.04
C LEU A 130 -1.67 5.54 7.37
N GLU A 131 -2.43 6.64 7.35
CA GLU A 131 -3.19 7.12 8.52
C GLU A 131 -4.24 6.09 8.98
N VAL A 132 -4.93 5.45 8.02
CA VAL A 132 -5.87 4.36 8.32
C VAL A 132 -5.13 3.14 8.88
N TYR A 133 -3.99 2.79 8.31
CA TYR A 133 -3.18 1.68 8.80
C TYR A 133 -2.67 1.94 10.23
N ALA A 134 -2.22 3.16 10.52
CA ALA A 134 -1.82 3.55 11.87
C ALA A 134 -2.96 3.36 12.88
N TYR A 135 -4.16 3.81 12.53
CA TYR A 135 -5.34 3.61 13.38
C TYR A 135 -5.63 2.13 13.65
N LEU A 136 -5.54 1.29 12.62
CA LEU A 136 -5.73 -0.16 12.77
C LEU A 136 -4.67 -0.78 13.67
N VAL A 137 -3.39 -0.41 13.49
CA VAL A 137 -2.27 -0.89 14.33
C VAL A 137 -2.48 -0.51 15.78
N GLU A 138 -2.74 0.77 16.06
CA GLU A 138 -2.93 1.25 17.43
C GLU A 138 -4.15 0.60 18.10
N THR A 139 -5.26 0.46 17.35
CA THR A 139 -6.51 -0.07 17.91
C THR A 139 -6.48 -1.58 18.10
N LYS A 140 -5.91 -2.34 17.13
CA LYS A 140 -5.99 -3.81 17.14
C LYS A 140 -4.79 -4.48 17.77
N LEU A 141 -3.59 -3.89 17.62
CA LEU A 141 -2.36 -4.48 18.13
C LEU A 141 -1.90 -3.80 19.44
N GLY A 142 -2.49 -2.66 19.83
CA GLY A 142 -2.10 -1.89 21.02
C GLY A 142 -0.69 -1.31 20.93
N ARG A 143 -0.09 -1.23 19.73
CA ARG A 143 1.26 -0.70 19.52
C ARG A 143 1.21 0.76 19.12
N SER A 144 2.11 1.58 19.63
CA SER A 144 2.21 3.00 19.29
C SER A 144 2.91 3.18 17.94
N VAL A 145 2.24 3.82 16.98
CA VAL A 145 2.85 4.15 15.69
C VAL A 145 3.66 5.45 15.82
N GLU A 146 4.96 5.37 15.58
CA GLU A 146 5.87 6.54 15.61
C GLU A 146 5.92 7.25 14.25
N ARG A 147 5.99 6.48 13.17
CA ARG A 147 6.21 7.00 11.81
C ARG A 147 5.41 6.24 10.77
N LEU A 148 5.04 6.97 9.73
CA LEU A 148 4.41 6.45 8.52
C LEU A 148 5.41 6.57 7.38
N VAL A 149 5.67 5.48 6.67
CA VAL A 149 6.72 5.42 5.66
C VAL A 149 6.17 4.93 4.33
N LEU A 150 6.42 5.69 3.27
CA LEU A 150 6.26 5.21 1.89
C LEU A 150 7.63 4.83 1.34
N TYR A 151 7.73 3.64 0.79
CA TYR A 151 8.94 3.19 0.10
C TYR A 151 8.65 3.07 -1.40
N PHE A 152 9.33 3.90 -2.21
CA PHE A 152 9.18 3.93 -3.66
C PHE A 152 10.25 3.05 -4.33
N THR A 153 9.86 1.90 -4.86
CA THR A 153 10.80 0.89 -5.37
C THR A 153 11.64 1.37 -6.56
N SER A 154 11.13 2.33 -7.33
CA SER A 154 11.82 2.89 -8.51
C SER A 154 12.74 4.08 -8.20
N ASP A 155 12.83 4.55 -6.95
CA ASP A 155 13.60 5.75 -6.54
C ASP A 155 14.91 5.39 -5.80
N GLY A 156 15.78 4.64 -6.47
CA GLY A 156 16.94 3.95 -5.90
C GLY A 156 17.88 4.73 -4.93
N LYS A 157 17.99 6.07 -5.01
CA LYS A 157 18.90 6.83 -4.12
C LYS A 157 18.23 7.35 -2.85
N ASP A 158 16.97 7.72 -2.93
CA ASP A 158 16.17 8.25 -1.81
C ASP A 158 14.74 7.70 -1.90
N PRO A 159 14.56 6.39 -1.64
CA PRO A 159 13.28 5.72 -1.87
C PRO A 159 12.23 6.06 -0.83
N CYS A 160 12.60 6.59 0.33
CA CYS A 160 11.68 6.77 1.45
C CYS A 160 11.07 8.17 1.50
N VAL A 161 9.78 8.22 1.83
CA VAL A 161 9.13 9.42 2.37
C VAL A 161 8.63 9.06 3.77
N VAL A 162 9.06 9.84 4.76
CA VAL A 162 8.74 9.59 6.16
C VAL A 162 7.87 10.72 6.69
N PHE A 163 6.72 10.37 7.25
CA PHE A 163 5.81 11.30 7.90
C PHE A 163 5.79 11.00 9.41
N PRO A 164 5.83 12.04 10.26
CA PRO A 164 5.57 11.86 11.69
C PRO A 164 4.11 11.43 11.89
N MET A 165 3.88 10.60 12.88
CA MET A 165 2.52 10.29 13.31
C MET A 165 1.80 11.54 13.81
N SER A 166 0.57 11.76 13.39
CA SER A 166 -0.32 12.82 13.87
C SER A 166 -1.66 12.24 14.26
N LYS A 167 -1.93 12.18 15.56
CA LYS A 167 -3.22 11.68 16.08
C LYS A 167 -4.39 12.48 15.54
N GLU A 168 -4.27 13.80 15.49
CA GLU A 168 -5.31 14.69 14.95
C GLU A 168 -5.66 14.36 13.50
N ARG A 169 -4.65 14.13 12.64
CA ARG A 169 -4.89 13.74 11.25
C ARG A 169 -5.55 12.37 11.14
N VAL A 170 -5.10 11.40 11.93
CA VAL A 170 -5.68 10.06 11.97
C VAL A 170 -7.14 10.11 12.41
N GLU A 171 -7.45 10.79 13.51
CA GLU A 171 -8.83 10.97 14.01
C GLU A 171 -9.73 11.60 12.95
N LYS A 172 -9.27 12.69 12.33
CA LYS A 172 -10.00 13.35 11.24
C LYS A 172 -10.25 12.40 10.07
N ARG A 173 -9.25 11.57 9.70
CA ARG A 173 -9.39 10.59 8.62
C ARG A 173 -10.46 9.55 8.94
N ILE A 174 -10.48 9.04 10.15
CA ILE A 174 -11.49 8.07 10.59
C ILE A 174 -12.89 8.70 10.64
N GLU A 175 -13.01 9.95 11.10
CA GLU A 175 -14.28 10.66 11.02
C GLU A 175 -14.81 10.82 9.59
N GLU A 176 -13.92 11.02 8.60
CA GLU A 176 -14.30 11.08 7.19
C GLU A 176 -14.82 9.72 6.68
N PHE A 177 -14.23 8.62 7.13
CA PHE A 177 -14.75 7.27 6.86
C PHE A 177 -16.12 7.06 7.50
N ASP A 178 -16.28 7.41 8.79
CA ASP A 178 -17.57 7.30 9.48
C ASP A 178 -18.68 8.13 8.79
N LYS A 179 -18.37 9.35 8.36
CA LYS A 179 -19.31 10.19 7.61
C LYS A 179 -19.66 9.57 6.25
N THR A 180 -18.67 9.00 5.57
CA THR A 180 -18.89 8.36 4.26
C THR A 180 -19.74 7.11 4.40
N SER A 181 -19.47 6.27 5.40
CA SER A 181 -20.25 5.06 5.70
C SER A 181 -21.72 5.40 5.98
N ARG A 182 -21.99 6.37 6.86
CA ARG A 182 -23.37 6.83 7.16
C ARG A 182 -24.11 7.31 5.91
N ARG A 183 -23.42 8.02 5.00
CA ARG A 183 -24.03 8.46 3.73
C ARG A 183 -24.34 7.30 2.80
N ILE A 184 -23.47 6.28 2.74
CA ILE A 184 -23.72 5.07 1.97
C ILE A 184 -24.94 4.32 2.52
N LEU A 185 -25.04 4.14 3.83
CA LEU A 185 -26.17 3.50 4.49
C LEU A 185 -27.47 4.27 4.31
N ALA A 186 -27.41 5.60 4.38
CA ALA A 186 -28.55 6.48 4.11
C ALA A 186 -28.92 6.57 2.61
N ARG A 187 -28.16 5.86 1.73
CA ARG A 187 -28.30 5.94 0.26
C ARG A 187 -28.21 7.37 -0.27
N ASP A 188 -27.44 8.24 0.40
CA ASP A 188 -27.14 9.60 -0.03
C ASP A 188 -26.13 9.60 -1.18
N PHE A 189 -26.59 9.26 -2.37
CA PHE A 189 -25.80 9.24 -3.61
C PHE A 189 -26.03 10.48 -4.46
N ALA A 190 -26.35 11.61 -3.83
CA ALA A 190 -26.58 12.86 -4.56
C ALA A 190 -25.39 13.18 -5.47
N ARG A 191 -25.72 13.55 -6.71
CA ARG A 191 -24.73 13.92 -7.71
C ARG A 191 -23.97 15.15 -7.25
N ARG A 192 -22.64 15.05 -7.10
CA ARG A 192 -21.77 16.16 -6.69
C ARG A 192 -21.01 16.82 -7.84
N CYS A 193 -21.07 16.29 -9.05
CA CYS A 193 -20.38 16.90 -10.18
C CYS A 193 -21.31 17.87 -10.91
N GLU A 194 -21.04 19.17 -10.81
CA GLU A 194 -21.54 20.14 -11.79
C GLU A 194 -20.87 19.83 -13.14
N ARG A 195 -21.67 19.41 -14.12
CA ARG A 195 -21.15 19.28 -15.48
C ARG A 195 -20.94 20.69 -16.03
N LYS A 196 -19.69 21.13 -16.09
CA LYS A 196 -19.33 22.16 -17.07
C LYS A 196 -19.60 21.57 -18.46
N LYS A 197 -20.28 22.32 -19.30
CA LYS A 197 -20.90 21.87 -20.56
C LYS A 197 -20.01 21.09 -21.52
N ASN A 198 -18.67 21.08 -21.35
CA ASN A 198 -17.70 20.46 -22.27
C ASN A 198 -16.61 19.60 -21.61
N GLU A 199 -16.59 19.40 -20.28
CA GLU A 199 -15.57 18.59 -19.63
C GLU A 199 -16.19 17.53 -18.72
N LEU A 200 -15.94 16.26 -19.04
CA LEU A 200 -16.26 15.16 -18.15
C LEU A 200 -15.20 15.08 -17.05
N PRO A 201 -15.58 15.10 -15.76
CA PRO A 201 -14.65 14.79 -14.68
C PRO A 201 -13.90 13.51 -14.95
N THR A 202 -12.62 13.44 -14.55
CA THR A 202 -11.76 12.28 -14.80
C THR A 202 -12.39 10.97 -14.31
N ALA A 203 -13.05 10.99 -13.15
CA ALA A 203 -13.78 9.84 -12.60
C ALA A 203 -14.91 9.36 -13.53
N CYS A 204 -15.54 10.25 -14.30
CA CYS A 204 -16.61 9.88 -15.21
C CYS A 204 -16.12 9.23 -16.52
N ARG A 205 -14.84 9.40 -16.87
CA ARG A 205 -14.29 8.82 -18.11
C ARG A 205 -14.24 7.29 -18.06
N PHE A 206 -14.02 6.74 -16.86
CA PHE A 206 -13.87 5.30 -16.61
C PHE A 206 -15.00 4.72 -15.76
N CYS A 207 -16.12 5.44 -15.61
CA CYS A 207 -17.24 5.03 -14.76
C CYS A 207 -18.19 4.09 -15.52
N ASP A 208 -18.37 2.87 -15.04
CA ASP A 208 -19.28 1.87 -15.61
C ASP A 208 -20.75 2.35 -15.60
N PHE A 209 -21.13 3.16 -14.61
CA PHE A 209 -22.47 3.74 -14.49
C PHE A 209 -22.69 4.98 -15.35
N ARG A 210 -21.71 5.37 -16.17
CA ARG A 210 -21.80 6.60 -17.00
C ARG A 210 -23.07 6.67 -17.84
N LYS A 211 -23.54 5.54 -18.37
CA LYS A 211 -24.75 5.43 -19.22
C LYS A 211 -26.02 5.64 -18.40
N TYR A 212 -26.02 5.26 -17.13
CA TYR A 212 -27.18 5.30 -16.22
C TYR A 212 -27.16 6.53 -15.31
N CYS A 213 -26.05 7.22 -15.23
CA CYS A 213 -25.93 8.45 -14.46
C CYS A 213 -26.72 9.53 -15.15
N GLY A 214 -28.04 9.68 -14.83
CA GLY A 214 -29.04 10.53 -15.45
C GLY A 214 -28.52 11.83 -16.07
N ARG A 215 -28.82 12.03 -17.32
CA ARG A 215 -28.50 13.23 -18.10
C ARG A 215 -29.38 14.41 -17.69
#